data_f12f98011910e5c723617ed46a45865e
#
_entry.id   f12f98011910e5c723617ed46a45865e
#
_cell.length_a   1.000
_cell.length_b   1.000
_cell.length_c   1.000
_cell.angle_alpha   90.00
_cell.angle_beta   90.00
_cell.angle_gamma   90.00
#
_symmetry.space_group_name_H-M   'P 1'
#
loop_
_entity.id
_entity.type
_entity.pdbx_description
1 polymer ?
#
loop_
_entity_poly.entity_id
_entity_poly.type
_entity_poly.pdbx_seq_one_letter_code
_entity_poly.pdbx_strand_id
1 'polypeptide(L)'
;CIHPEAEQMIWELSRQLGVSRTTLREALRDLTTQGVLEIRRGRGTFVDRRVEEIGDFGFGSLNRVRGQLRDLFELRSIFEPQAARLACLRATAEELSEILEQGEAVEACIRAGEDRTEADRAFHAAIVRATHNEFMVRLLPIINQAVASAVAAGDHAGQLAEDTLRDHALLLEFFRKRDERGAEHAMAIHMHHSIDVMGLEKRV
;
A
#
# COMPACT_ATOMS: atom_id res chain seq x y z
N CYS A 1 -42.19 -9.70 3.09
CA CYS A 1 -42.13 -10.96 2.32
C CYS A 1 -40.84 -10.92 1.51
N ILE A 2 -39.98 -11.91 1.73
CA ILE A 2 -38.75 -12.10 0.94
C ILE A 2 -39.18 -12.86 -0.33
N HIS A 3 -38.66 -12.43 -1.47
CA HIS A 3 -38.98 -13.06 -2.76
C HIS A 3 -38.45 -14.51 -2.77
N PRO A 4 -39.21 -15.52 -3.27
CA PRO A 4 -38.77 -16.94 -3.27
C PRO A 4 -37.40 -17.17 -3.91
N GLU A 5 -37.05 -16.43 -4.97
CA GLU A 5 -35.76 -16.50 -5.65
C GLU A 5 -34.59 -16.03 -4.75
N ALA A 6 -34.83 -15.07 -3.86
CA ALA A 6 -33.82 -14.60 -2.92
C ALA A 6 -33.52 -15.63 -1.82
N GLU A 7 -34.52 -16.42 -1.41
CA GLU A 7 -34.33 -17.52 -0.46
C GLU A 7 -33.55 -18.68 -1.05
N GLN A 8 -33.80 -19.00 -2.32
CA GLN A 8 -33.07 -20.04 -3.04
C GLN A 8 -31.60 -19.64 -3.24
N MET A 9 -31.33 -18.40 -3.59
CA MET A 9 -29.97 -17.88 -3.76
C MET A 9 -29.20 -17.90 -2.42
N ILE A 10 -29.83 -17.52 -1.31
CA ILE A 10 -29.23 -17.61 0.03
C ILE A 10 -28.92 -19.07 0.40
N TRP A 11 -29.79 -20.01 0.05
CA TRP A 11 -29.57 -21.42 0.28
C TRP A 11 -28.38 -21.97 -0.51
N GLU A 12 -28.30 -21.64 -1.80
CA GLU A 12 -27.19 -22.06 -2.69
C GLU A 12 -25.86 -21.48 -2.21
N LEU A 13 -25.82 -20.18 -1.92
CA LEU A 13 -24.60 -19.50 -1.48
C LEU A 13 -24.14 -19.99 -0.11
N SER A 14 -25.07 -20.26 0.83
CA SER A 14 -24.73 -20.83 2.14
C SER A 14 -24.08 -22.22 2.03
N ARG A 15 -24.53 -23.03 1.07
CA ARG A 15 -23.91 -24.34 0.77
C ARG A 15 -22.52 -24.20 0.17
N GLN A 16 -22.34 -23.28 -0.79
CA GLN A 16 -21.05 -23.04 -1.43
C GLN A 16 -19.99 -22.57 -0.45
N LEU A 17 -20.40 -21.69 0.50
CA LEU A 17 -19.50 -21.11 1.50
C LEU A 17 -19.37 -21.97 2.77
N GLY A 18 -20.15 -23.04 2.92
CA GLY A 18 -20.11 -23.92 4.10
C GLY A 18 -20.59 -23.23 5.39
N VAL A 19 -21.45 -22.22 5.30
CA VAL A 19 -21.95 -21.45 6.45
C VAL A 19 -23.47 -21.60 6.63
N SER A 20 -23.99 -21.28 7.82
CA SER A 20 -25.43 -21.29 8.04
C SER A 20 -26.11 -20.14 7.28
N ARG A 21 -27.40 -20.34 6.91
CA ARG A 21 -28.20 -19.27 6.27
C ARG A 21 -28.33 -18.03 7.15
N THR A 22 -28.35 -18.21 8.47
CA THR A 22 -28.39 -17.10 9.43
C THR A 22 -27.09 -16.30 9.37
N THR A 23 -25.95 -16.97 9.45
CA THR A 23 -24.63 -16.34 9.35
C THR A 23 -24.47 -15.59 8.02
N LEU A 24 -24.92 -16.20 6.91
CA LEU A 24 -24.86 -15.54 5.60
C LEU A 24 -25.74 -14.28 5.55
N ARG A 25 -26.94 -14.32 6.15
CA ARG A 25 -27.82 -13.14 6.20
C ARG A 25 -27.26 -12.01 7.05
N GLU A 26 -26.61 -12.34 8.15
CA GLU A 26 -25.91 -11.37 9.00
C GLU A 26 -24.75 -10.72 8.22
N ALA A 27 -23.91 -11.51 7.57
CA ALA A 27 -22.82 -11.01 6.73
C ALA A 27 -23.32 -10.11 5.58
N LEU A 28 -24.39 -10.50 4.88
CA LEU A 28 -24.99 -9.67 3.83
C LEU A 28 -25.58 -8.36 4.38
N ARG A 29 -26.14 -8.37 5.59
CA ARG A 29 -26.64 -7.17 6.25
C ARG A 29 -25.48 -6.24 6.62
N ASP A 30 -24.41 -6.79 7.19
CA ASP A 30 -23.21 -6.03 7.55
C ASP A 30 -22.56 -5.40 6.31
N LEU A 31 -22.40 -6.15 5.24
CA LEU A 31 -21.89 -5.66 3.98
C LEU A 31 -22.79 -4.55 3.37
N THR A 32 -24.12 -4.67 3.55
CA THR A 32 -25.05 -3.62 3.12
C THR A 32 -24.93 -2.37 3.99
N THR A 33 -24.75 -2.53 5.29
CA THR A 33 -24.56 -1.43 6.23
C THR A 33 -23.24 -0.71 5.99
N GLN A 34 -22.20 -1.44 5.57
CA GLN A 34 -20.90 -0.90 5.18
C GLN A 34 -20.90 -0.27 3.78
N GLY A 35 -22.03 -0.34 3.05
CA GLY A 35 -22.13 0.21 1.68
C GLY A 35 -21.43 -0.62 0.61
N VAL A 36 -21.00 -1.86 0.94
CA VAL A 36 -20.41 -2.81 0.00
C VAL A 36 -21.47 -3.41 -0.92
N LEU A 37 -22.68 -3.63 -0.38
CA LEU A 37 -23.81 -4.14 -1.12
C LEU A 37 -24.95 -3.13 -1.14
N GLU A 38 -25.65 -3.04 -2.26
CA GLU A 38 -26.87 -2.27 -2.45
C GLU A 38 -28.06 -3.21 -2.67
N ILE A 39 -29.10 -3.05 -1.85
CA ILE A 39 -30.36 -3.77 -2.04
C ILE A 39 -31.30 -2.91 -2.92
N ARG A 40 -31.54 -3.35 -4.15
CA ARG A 40 -32.49 -2.72 -5.06
C ARG A 40 -33.82 -3.45 -4.99
N ARG A 41 -34.80 -2.77 -4.40
CA ARG A 41 -36.13 -3.34 -4.16
C ARG A 41 -36.73 -3.93 -5.44
N GLY A 42 -37.07 -5.23 -5.44
CA GLY A 42 -37.60 -5.94 -6.60
C GLY A 42 -36.57 -6.30 -7.69
N ARG A 43 -35.28 -5.98 -7.48
CA ARG A 43 -34.21 -6.26 -8.46
C ARG A 43 -33.10 -7.14 -7.90
N GLY A 44 -32.99 -7.27 -6.55
CA GLY A 44 -31.98 -8.10 -5.90
C GLY A 44 -30.93 -7.31 -5.12
N THR A 45 -29.87 -8.00 -4.73
CA THR A 45 -28.70 -7.44 -4.03
C THR A 45 -27.54 -7.38 -5.02
N PHE A 46 -26.91 -6.23 -5.12
CA PHE A 46 -25.82 -5.94 -6.06
C PHE A 46 -24.61 -5.46 -5.27
N VAL A 47 -23.42 -5.66 -5.81
CA VAL A 47 -22.24 -4.94 -5.32
C VAL A 47 -22.42 -3.47 -5.67
N ASP A 48 -22.29 -2.59 -4.67
CA ASP A 48 -22.38 -1.15 -4.90
C ASP A 48 -21.20 -0.74 -5.81
N ARG A 49 -21.48 0.04 -6.87
CA ARG A 49 -20.42 0.52 -7.77
C ARG A 49 -19.36 1.34 -7.05
N ARG A 50 -19.72 1.95 -5.92
CA ARG A 50 -18.78 2.67 -5.04
C ARG A 50 -17.84 1.74 -4.29
N VAL A 51 -18.06 0.41 -4.29
CA VAL A 51 -17.13 -0.55 -3.68
C VAL A 51 -15.82 -0.61 -4.46
N GLU A 52 -15.87 -0.48 -5.79
CA GLU A 52 -14.66 -0.29 -6.59
C GLU A 52 -13.97 1.03 -6.22
N GLU A 53 -14.74 2.08 -5.91
CA GLU A 53 -14.24 3.36 -5.42
C GLU A 53 -13.81 3.30 -3.95
N ILE A 54 -14.48 2.51 -3.10
CA ILE A 54 -14.15 2.34 -1.67
C ILE A 54 -12.97 1.38 -1.48
N GLY A 55 -12.89 0.30 -2.25
CA GLY A 55 -11.74 -0.62 -2.28
C GLY A 55 -10.49 0.05 -2.85
N ASP A 56 -10.68 1.05 -3.67
CA ASP A 56 -9.67 1.86 -4.33
C ASP A 56 -9.51 3.25 -3.67
N PHE A 57 -10.28 3.55 -2.63
CA PHE A 57 -10.32 4.88 -1.96
C PHE A 57 -10.44 6.06 -2.93
N GLY A 58 -11.12 5.88 -4.07
CA GLY A 58 -11.24 6.88 -5.12
C GLY A 58 -10.02 6.99 -6.04
N PHE A 59 -9.04 6.07 -5.90
CA PHE A 59 -7.82 6.05 -6.70
C PHE A 59 -7.96 5.29 -8.04
N GLY A 60 -9.06 4.59 -8.32
CA GLY A 60 -9.30 3.86 -9.59
C GLY A 60 -9.42 4.74 -10.83
N SER A 61 -9.54 6.05 -10.64
CA SER A 61 -9.49 7.02 -11.73
C SER A 61 -8.13 7.70 -11.87
N LEU A 62 -7.06 7.07 -11.37
CA LEU A 62 -5.67 7.58 -11.40
C LEU A 62 -5.12 7.97 -12.79
N ASN A 63 -5.86 7.72 -13.86
CA ASN A 63 -5.54 8.21 -15.21
C ASN A 63 -5.60 9.76 -15.37
N ARG A 64 -5.90 10.52 -14.29
CA ARG A 64 -5.88 12.00 -14.29
C ARG A 64 -4.69 12.62 -13.53
N VAL A 65 -3.59 11.99 -13.36
CA VAL A 65 -2.83 11.78 -12.14
C VAL A 65 -1.48 12.44 -11.99
N ARG A 66 -1.09 13.44 -12.72
CA ARG A 66 0.08 14.23 -12.26
C ARG A 66 -0.17 14.95 -10.93
N GLY A 67 -1.39 15.40 -10.66
CA GLY A 67 -1.76 16.01 -9.39
C GLY A 67 -1.79 15.01 -8.23
N GLN A 68 -2.39 13.86 -8.49
CA GLN A 68 -2.53 12.80 -7.45
C GLN A 68 -1.20 12.12 -7.11
N LEU A 69 -0.27 12.00 -8.07
CA LEU A 69 1.09 11.51 -7.82
C LEU A 69 1.84 12.39 -6.84
N ARG A 70 1.73 13.67 -7.04
CA ARG A 70 2.33 14.64 -6.14
C ARG A 70 1.76 14.55 -4.73
N ASP A 71 0.44 14.51 -4.61
CA ASP A 71 -0.24 14.39 -3.32
C ASP A 71 0.13 13.07 -2.62
N LEU A 72 0.32 11.99 -3.40
CA LEU A 72 0.81 10.72 -2.89
C LEU A 72 2.25 10.84 -2.35
N PHE A 73 3.18 11.44 -3.11
CA PHE A 73 4.55 11.60 -2.67
C PHE A 73 4.68 12.60 -1.52
N GLU A 74 3.81 13.61 -1.44
CA GLU A 74 3.67 14.48 -0.28
C GLU A 74 3.23 13.66 0.96
N LEU A 75 2.23 12.79 0.84
CA LEU A 75 1.83 11.88 1.90
C LEU A 75 2.98 10.94 2.31
N ARG A 76 3.67 10.33 1.36
CA ARG A 76 4.82 9.45 1.61
C ARG A 76 5.93 10.17 2.36
N SER A 77 6.25 11.40 1.99
CA SER A 77 7.29 12.20 2.65
C SER A 77 6.99 12.54 4.10
N ILE A 78 5.72 12.53 4.50
CA ILE A 78 5.30 12.70 5.90
C ILE A 78 5.27 11.34 6.62
N PHE A 79 4.75 10.32 5.95
CA PHE A 79 4.42 9.03 6.53
C PHE A 79 5.65 8.11 6.68
N GLU A 80 6.46 7.97 5.62
CA GLU A 80 7.52 6.96 5.59
C GLU A 80 8.72 7.27 6.48
N PRO A 81 9.17 8.53 6.66
CA PRO A 81 10.18 8.84 7.67
C PRO A 81 9.77 8.47 9.08
N GLN A 82 8.51 8.73 9.44
CA GLN A 82 7.99 8.34 10.74
C GLN A 82 7.83 6.82 10.87
N ALA A 83 7.48 6.13 9.78
CA ALA A 83 7.46 4.67 9.76
C ALA A 83 8.87 4.09 9.97
N ALA A 84 9.89 4.61 9.30
CA ALA A 84 11.28 4.18 9.47
C ALA A 84 11.77 4.38 10.92
N ARG A 85 11.48 5.53 11.52
CA ARG A 85 11.78 5.79 12.93
C ARG A 85 11.11 4.79 13.86
N LEU A 86 9.82 4.57 13.72
CA LEU A 86 9.05 3.66 14.57
C LEU A 86 9.50 2.20 14.38
N ALA A 87 9.77 1.78 13.14
CA ALA A 87 10.29 0.46 12.84
C ALA A 87 11.65 0.25 13.52
N CYS A 88 12.57 1.21 13.42
CA CYS A 88 13.88 1.15 14.06
C CYS A 88 13.79 0.95 15.57
N LEU A 89 12.79 1.56 16.23
CA LEU A 89 12.53 1.44 17.66
C LEU A 89 11.86 0.11 18.05
N ARG A 90 10.97 -0.44 17.21
CA ARG A 90 10.02 -1.49 17.57
C ARG A 90 10.30 -2.84 16.96
N ALA A 91 11.03 -2.88 15.83
CA ALA A 91 11.32 -4.13 15.12
C ALA A 91 11.98 -5.15 16.04
N THR A 92 11.48 -6.39 16.00
CA THR A 92 12.17 -7.54 16.58
C THR A 92 13.48 -7.80 15.83
N ALA A 93 14.28 -8.75 16.30
CA ALA A 93 15.51 -9.12 15.60
C ALA A 93 15.22 -9.74 14.23
N GLU A 94 14.17 -10.55 14.15
CA GLU A 94 13.70 -11.20 12.91
C GLU A 94 13.18 -10.18 11.91
N GLU A 95 12.35 -9.22 12.35
CA GLU A 95 11.83 -8.15 11.50
C GLU A 95 12.93 -7.22 11.01
N LEU A 96 13.92 -6.94 11.85
CA LEU A 96 15.10 -6.20 11.41
C LEU A 96 15.88 -6.96 10.33
N SER A 97 16.07 -8.29 10.49
CA SER A 97 16.70 -9.14 9.47
C SER A 97 15.91 -9.06 8.16
N GLU A 98 14.58 -9.17 8.22
CA GLU A 98 13.71 -9.04 7.04
C GLU A 98 13.90 -7.68 6.35
N ILE A 99 13.92 -6.57 7.11
CA ILE A 99 14.14 -5.23 6.55
C ILE A 99 15.50 -5.16 5.82
N LEU A 100 16.56 -5.69 6.43
CA LEU A 100 17.88 -5.68 5.83
C LEU A 100 17.95 -6.53 4.57
N GLU A 101 17.38 -7.73 4.58
CA GLU A 101 17.31 -8.65 3.44
C GLU A 101 16.54 -8.04 2.27
N GLN A 102 15.39 -7.41 2.53
CA GLN A 102 14.61 -6.74 1.49
C GLN A 102 15.34 -5.54 0.89
N GLY A 103 16.06 -4.75 1.70
CA GLY A 103 16.87 -3.65 1.21
C GLY A 103 18.04 -4.11 0.35
N GLU A 104 18.71 -5.22 0.73
CA GLU A 104 19.77 -5.84 -0.06
C GLU A 104 19.24 -6.45 -1.38
N ALA A 105 17.99 -6.94 -1.38
CA ALA A 105 17.35 -7.41 -2.60
C ALA A 105 17.11 -6.28 -3.61
N VAL A 106 16.72 -5.08 -3.15
CA VAL A 106 16.61 -3.89 -4.02
C VAL A 106 17.95 -3.56 -4.67
N GLU A 107 19.03 -3.54 -3.87
CA GLU A 107 20.39 -3.30 -4.37
C GLU A 107 20.79 -4.34 -5.42
N ALA A 108 20.50 -5.64 -5.17
CA ALA A 108 20.81 -6.72 -6.09
C ALA A 108 20.09 -6.54 -7.45
N CYS A 109 18.79 -6.22 -7.45
CA CYS A 109 18.03 -5.94 -8.66
C CYS A 109 18.64 -4.77 -9.46
N ILE A 110 18.96 -3.66 -8.79
CA ILE A 110 19.55 -2.49 -9.44
C ILE A 110 20.92 -2.83 -10.07
N ARG A 111 21.79 -3.54 -9.34
CA ARG A 111 23.11 -3.93 -9.84
C ARG A 111 23.05 -4.94 -10.99
N ALA A 112 22.01 -5.78 -11.03
CA ALA A 112 21.74 -6.71 -12.12
C ALA A 112 21.09 -6.02 -13.34
N GLY A 113 20.65 -4.77 -13.23
CA GLY A 113 19.87 -4.09 -14.26
C GLY A 113 18.45 -4.64 -14.43
N GLU A 114 17.92 -5.29 -13.38
CA GLU A 114 16.58 -5.86 -13.33
C GLU A 114 15.55 -4.86 -12.78
N ASP A 115 14.27 -5.14 -13.00
CA ASP A 115 13.18 -4.37 -12.41
C ASP A 115 13.13 -4.58 -10.90
N ARG A 116 13.36 -3.50 -10.16
CA ARG A 116 13.38 -3.48 -8.69
C ARG A 116 12.03 -3.16 -8.05
N THR A 117 11.00 -2.89 -8.83
CA THR A 117 9.70 -2.35 -8.34
C THR A 117 9.10 -3.19 -7.22
N GLU A 118 9.10 -4.52 -7.38
CA GLU A 118 8.57 -5.42 -6.37
C GLU A 118 9.46 -5.52 -5.12
N ALA A 119 10.79 -5.54 -5.31
CA ALA A 119 11.74 -5.57 -4.19
C ALA A 119 11.67 -4.28 -3.37
N ASP A 120 11.61 -3.12 -4.03
CA ASP A 120 11.46 -1.81 -3.40
C ASP A 120 10.15 -1.72 -2.60
N ARG A 121 9.05 -2.18 -3.19
CA ARG A 121 7.76 -2.29 -2.52
C ARG A 121 7.81 -3.20 -1.28
N ALA A 122 8.48 -4.34 -1.39
CA ALA A 122 8.63 -5.28 -0.27
C ALA A 122 9.45 -4.68 0.86
N PHE A 123 10.52 -3.94 0.53
CA PHE A 123 11.35 -3.24 1.50
C PHE A 123 10.57 -2.19 2.30
N HIS A 124 9.89 -1.26 1.62
CA HIS A 124 9.07 -0.26 2.29
C HIS A 124 7.92 -0.91 3.11
N ALA A 125 7.35 -2.00 2.61
CA ALA A 125 6.33 -2.74 3.34
C ALA A 125 6.86 -3.42 4.61
N ALA A 126 8.08 -3.98 4.58
CA ALA A 126 8.72 -4.55 5.76
C ALA A 126 8.94 -3.50 6.85
N ILE A 127 9.42 -2.30 6.47
CA ILE A 127 9.58 -1.17 7.40
C ILE A 127 8.24 -0.80 8.04
N VAL A 128 7.17 -0.66 7.25
CA VAL A 128 5.86 -0.26 7.81
C VAL A 128 5.28 -1.36 8.70
N ARG A 129 5.42 -2.64 8.35
CA ARG A 129 4.98 -3.76 9.22
C ARG A 129 5.68 -3.72 10.58
N ALA A 130 7.00 -3.49 10.59
CA ALA A 130 7.81 -3.42 11.79
C ALA A 130 7.50 -2.20 12.70
N THR A 131 6.64 -1.28 12.26
CA THR A 131 6.11 -0.21 13.13
C THR A 131 5.15 -0.75 14.19
N HIS A 132 4.58 -1.94 13.99
CA HIS A 132 3.49 -2.52 14.79
C HIS A 132 2.27 -1.57 14.92
N ASN A 133 2.08 -0.71 13.93
CA ASN A 133 0.92 0.19 13.84
C ASN A 133 -0.04 -0.32 12.76
N GLU A 134 -1.14 -0.94 13.18
CA GLU A 134 -2.11 -1.53 12.25
C GLU A 134 -2.71 -0.54 11.25
N PHE A 135 -2.88 0.73 11.64
CA PHE A 135 -3.38 1.75 10.72
C PHE A 135 -2.36 2.06 9.62
N MET A 136 -1.06 2.15 9.97
CA MET A 136 0.01 2.31 9.00
C MET A 136 0.07 1.13 8.04
N VAL A 137 -0.04 -0.11 8.54
CA VAL A 137 -0.06 -1.32 7.72
C VAL A 137 -1.25 -1.35 6.75
N ARG A 138 -2.42 -0.90 7.18
CA ARG A 138 -3.63 -0.83 6.34
C ARG A 138 -3.54 0.22 5.23
N LEU A 139 -2.68 1.22 5.35
CA LEU A 139 -2.46 2.22 4.30
C LEU A 139 -1.51 1.72 3.19
N LEU A 140 -0.67 0.71 3.46
CA LEU A 140 0.32 0.19 2.52
C LEU A 140 -0.24 -0.21 1.14
N PRO A 141 -1.35 -0.97 1.03
CA PRO A 141 -1.86 -1.37 -0.27
C PRO A 141 -2.20 -0.17 -1.17
N ILE A 142 -2.73 0.91 -0.57
CA ILE A 142 -3.11 2.13 -1.26
C ILE A 142 -1.85 2.83 -1.80
N ILE A 143 -0.85 3.01 -0.93
CA ILE A 143 0.44 3.62 -1.29
C ILE A 143 1.11 2.81 -2.40
N ASN A 144 1.20 1.48 -2.25
CA ASN A 144 1.87 0.61 -3.19
C ASN A 144 1.22 0.59 -4.57
N GLN A 145 -0.13 0.54 -4.64
CA GLN A 145 -0.85 0.58 -5.91
C GLN A 145 -0.61 1.90 -6.65
N ALA A 146 -0.62 3.00 -5.92
CA ALA A 146 -0.41 4.32 -6.49
C ALA A 146 1.04 4.51 -6.97
N VAL A 147 2.04 4.02 -6.23
CA VAL A 147 3.47 4.03 -6.66
C VAL A 147 3.70 3.19 -7.91
N ALA A 148 3.14 1.96 -7.98
CA ALA A 148 3.27 1.11 -9.16
C ALA A 148 2.72 1.78 -10.43
N SER A 149 1.58 2.47 -10.30
CA SER A 149 0.99 3.26 -11.40
C SER A 149 1.87 4.43 -11.83
N ALA A 150 2.60 5.02 -10.88
CA ALA A 150 3.52 6.13 -11.10
C ALA A 150 4.78 5.73 -11.86
N VAL A 151 5.42 4.67 -11.40
CA VAL A 151 6.66 4.13 -11.98
C VAL A 151 6.42 3.67 -13.42
N ALA A 152 5.27 3.03 -13.70
CA ALA A 152 4.89 2.61 -15.04
C ALA A 152 4.73 3.76 -16.05
N ALA A 153 4.54 5.00 -15.58
CA ALA A 153 4.30 6.18 -16.42
C ALA A 153 5.56 7.03 -16.69
N GLY A 154 6.73 6.72 -16.10
CA GLY A 154 7.90 7.61 -16.10
C GLY A 154 9.16 7.02 -16.75
N ASP A 155 9.95 7.88 -17.39
CA ASP A 155 11.20 7.56 -18.13
C ASP A 155 12.46 7.88 -17.28
N HIS A 156 12.35 7.84 -15.93
CA HIS A 156 13.41 8.28 -15.01
C HIS A 156 14.16 7.14 -14.30
N ALA A 157 14.09 5.92 -14.83
CA ALA A 157 14.53 4.71 -14.14
C ALA A 157 16.02 4.71 -13.74
N GLY A 158 16.89 5.27 -14.57
CA GLY A 158 18.34 5.23 -14.32
C GLY A 158 18.80 6.12 -13.15
N GLN A 159 18.42 7.40 -13.13
CA GLN A 159 18.82 8.34 -12.08
C GLN A 159 18.18 7.96 -10.74
N LEU A 160 16.92 7.54 -10.79
CA LEU A 160 16.22 7.04 -9.61
C LEU A 160 16.89 5.79 -9.01
N ALA A 161 17.52 4.93 -9.84
CA ALA A 161 18.25 3.76 -9.38
C ALA A 161 19.50 4.13 -8.58
N GLU A 162 20.30 5.08 -9.05
CA GLU A 162 21.52 5.52 -8.37
C GLU A 162 21.21 6.19 -7.02
N ASP A 163 20.19 7.05 -6.98
CA ASP A 163 19.75 7.69 -5.74
C ASP A 163 19.20 6.67 -4.77
N THR A 164 18.40 5.70 -5.23
CA THR A 164 17.90 4.60 -4.39
C THR A 164 19.04 3.79 -3.78
N LEU A 165 20.07 3.42 -4.54
CA LEU A 165 21.22 2.66 -4.00
C LEU A 165 21.88 3.39 -2.83
N ARG A 166 22.12 4.68 -2.98
CA ARG A 166 22.77 5.52 -1.99
C ARG A 166 21.93 5.70 -0.73
N ASP A 167 20.66 6.02 -0.94
CA ASP A 167 19.73 6.33 0.14
C ASP A 167 19.37 5.08 0.93
N HIS A 168 19.12 3.93 0.26
CA HIS A 168 18.85 2.67 0.92
C HIS A 168 20.06 2.16 1.68
N ALA A 169 21.28 2.29 1.15
CA ALA A 169 22.51 1.91 1.88
C ALA A 169 22.64 2.69 3.20
N LEU A 170 22.34 4.00 3.17
CA LEU A 170 22.35 4.85 4.37
C LEU A 170 21.25 4.44 5.34
N LEU A 171 20.05 4.17 4.85
CA LEU A 171 18.92 3.72 5.66
C LEU A 171 19.20 2.39 6.36
N LEU A 172 19.76 1.41 5.63
CA LEU A 172 20.16 0.10 6.17
C LEU A 172 21.26 0.25 7.23
N GLU A 173 22.20 1.18 7.04
CA GLU A 173 23.21 1.47 8.05
C GLU A 173 22.60 1.92 9.38
N PHE A 174 21.61 2.83 9.34
CA PHE A 174 20.93 3.28 10.53
C PHE A 174 20.04 2.20 11.17
N PHE A 175 19.38 1.35 10.37
CA PHE A 175 18.67 0.20 10.89
C PHE A 175 19.59 -0.79 11.62
N ARG A 176 20.77 -1.12 11.06
CA ARG A 176 21.78 -1.97 11.72
C ARG A 176 22.24 -1.40 13.05
N LYS A 177 22.35 -0.07 13.15
CA LYS A 177 22.76 0.64 14.36
C LYS A 177 21.62 0.88 15.35
N ARG A 178 20.38 0.59 14.97
CA ARG A 178 19.19 0.96 15.75
C ARG A 178 19.12 2.47 16.02
N ASP A 179 19.61 3.28 15.08
CA ASP A 179 19.53 4.74 15.16
C ASP A 179 18.23 5.21 14.53
N GLU A 180 17.21 5.42 15.37
CA GLU A 180 15.88 5.79 14.93
C GLU A 180 15.79 7.17 14.28
N ARG A 181 16.65 8.11 14.72
CA ARG A 181 16.71 9.45 14.11
C ARG A 181 17.43 9.44 12.77
N GLY A 182 18.52 8.69 12.70
CA GLY A 182 19.23 8.48 11.45
C GLY A 182 18.35 7.81 10.41
N ALA A 183 17.57 6.78 10.78
CA ALA A 183 16.61 6.12 9.90
C ALA A 183 15.51 7.06 9.40
N GLU A 184 14.95 7.93 10.28
CA GLU A 184 13.98 8.96 9.92
C GLU A 184 14.54 9.92 8.87
N HIS A 185 15.74 10.46 9.13
CA HIS A 185 16.37 11.43 8.22
C HIS A 185 16.78 10.79 6.88
N ALA A 186 17.30 9.57 6.89
CA ALA A 186 17.66 8.85 5.67
C ALA A 186 16.43 8.60 4.79
N MET A 187 15.31 8.17 5.39
CA MET A 187 14.06 7.99 4.67
C MET A 187 13.50 9.32 4.14
N ALA A 188 13.62 10.41 4.89
CA ALA A 188 13.21 11.74 4.42
C ALA A 188 14.02 12.18 3.19
N ILE A 189 15.33 11.94 3.19
CA ILE A 189 16.22 12.21 2.03
C ILE A 189 15.80 11.36 0.83
N HIS A 190 15.56 10.05 1.04
CA HIS A 190 15.11 9.15 -0.01
C HIS A 190 13.79 9.61 -0.66
N MET A 191 12.81 10.03 0.15
CA MET A 191 11.54 10.57 -0.35
C MET A 191 11.75 11.87 -1.14
N HIS A 192 12.65 12.73 -0.68
CA HIS A 192 12.98 14.00 -1.37
C HIS A 192 13.60 13.73 -2.75
N HIS A 193 14.62 12.89 -2.84
CA HIS A 193 15.21 12.51 -4.12
C HIS A 193 14.21 11.88 -5.08
N SER A 194 13.28 11.05 -4.56
CA SER A 194 12.22 10.47 -5.37
C SER A 194 11.28 11.53 -5.97
N ILE A 195 10.94 12.57 -5.19
CA ILE A 195 10.12 13.71 -5.64
C ILE A 195 10.83 14.50 -6.71
N ASP A 196 12.12 14.81 -6.52
CA ASP A 196 12.94 15.60 -7.42
C ASP A 196 13.10 14.92 -8.79
N VAL A 197 13.51 13.65 -8.77
CA VAL A 197 13.72 12.88 -10.02
C VAL A 197 12.41 12.72 -10.80
N MET A 198 11.28 12.59 -10.14
CA MET A 198 9.97 12.51 -10.79
C MET A 198 9.44 13.88 -11.25
N GLY A 199 10.14 14.97 -10.96
CA GLY A 199 9.74 16.33 -11.33
C GLY A 199 8.42 16.76 -10.71
N LEU A 200 8.16 16.28 -9.47
CA LEU A 200 6.94 16.54 -8.73
C LEU A 200 7.01 17.79 -7.83
N GLU A 201 8.14 18.50 -7.84
CA GLU A 201 8.30 19.74 -7.10
C GLU A 201 7.26 20.82 -7.45
N LYS A 202 6.93 21.67 -6.49
CA LYS A 202 6.12 22.87 -6.75
C LYS A 202 6.90 23.81 -7.67
N ARG A 203 6.43 23.97 -8.90
CA ARG A 203 6.68 25.23 -9.59
C ARG A 203 5.87 26.29 -8.86
N VAL A 204 6.57 27.09 -8.06
CA VAL A 204 6.05 28.33 -7.47
C VAL A 204 5.67 29.30 -8.57
#